data_6375b1fb5d99c71d4ff61f0bfcf69474
#
_entry.id   6375b1fb5d99c71d4ff61f0bfcf69474
#
_cell.length_a   1.000
_cell.length_b   1.000
_cell.length_c   1.000
_cell.angle_alpha   90.00
_cell.angle_beta   90.00
_cell.angle_gamma   90.00
#
_symmetry.space_group_name_H-M   'P 1'
#
loop_
_entity.id
_entity.type
_entity.pdbx_description
1 polymer ?
#
loop_
_entity_poly.entity_id
_entity_poly.type
_entity_poly.pdbx_seq_one_letter_code
_entity_poly.pdbx_strand_id
1 'polypeptide(L)'
;MKKIMLIICLAIATTNIYAENVKGVLKRATVYFSGAELTHTVNVSLRQGENSLTIEGLTPNIDVNSLKINVNNSVMVAASEFTTDYLTEKKSSDYIKKLKDSIDNYNAMIARLASAIKINTSSLELLKKGVENNLSNKTEGSTSMVKKHLTTAEITQNLDYYNNKAAALEKSIYDDNLKKTELSQKLTNLQAQLRQEQGKKGVFNGILNLNLVASYATNATVTVSYFTSQARWVPFYDMVVADVSKPVKLKGRSKVSQNTGIDWNNVNITLSTATPSKTKDAPVFDTWFLDFVYNNYGYYGEMNKKMSNAITYDVAESKDDIALEESALSKVKVRAVRSVSDAQQILYVVDGVPYDGDISEISPNSIASTTVLKEAQATAMYGSRGAGGVVLITTKKMEDYIAVEEKNIAMEYKIDLPYTIPGNGKEQIIDLKDYSLSPEYKFYAAPKLDQNAFLVADFKDWEKLNILSGLANITYDGTYVGQTYLNTSQTNNVMSVTLGSDKRISVKREKLTDFSQVKILGSDTKVTLAYKITVKNNQNKSVKFTLKEQYPISSQKEIKVELLDKETTKPTYNKEDIGVVTWDFDLAAGESREFRIAYSVKYPKDKKINLR
;
A
#
# COMPACT_ATOMS: atom_id res chain seq x y z
N MET A 1 -47.71 -58.50 -56.84
CA MET A 1 -47.65 -57.10 -56.32
C MET A 1 -46.76 -57.08 -55.08
N LYS A 2 -45.48 -56.84 -55.28
CA LYS A 2 -44.48 -56.76 -54.18
C LYS A 2 -44.36 -55.33 -53.70
N LYS A 3 -44.72 -55.00 -52.46
CA LYS A 3 -44.50 -53.72 -51.82
C LYS A 3 -43.05 -53.66 -51.36
N ILE A 4 -42.27 -52.80 -52.00
CA ILE A 4 -40.92 -52.44 -51.56
C ILE A 4 -41.07 -51.39 -50.46
N MET A 5 -40.69 -51.74 -49.24
CA MET A 5 -40.66 -50.88 -48.07
C MET A 5 -39.27 -50.22 -48.00
N LEU A 6 -39.20 -48.95 -48.38
CA LEU A 6 -37.98 -48.14 -48.33
C LEU A 6 -37.76 -47.68 -46.88
N ILE A 7 -36.80 -48.27 -46.17
CA ILE A 7 -36.37 -47.82 -44.86
C ILE A 7 -35.34 -46.72 -45.07
N ILE A 8 -35.76 -45.49 -44.84
CA ILE A 8 -34.84 -44.35 -44.75
C ILE A 8 -34.23 -44.38 -43.36
N CYS A 9 -32.99 -44.87 -43.24
CA CYS A 9 -32.19 -44.69 -42.04
C CYS A 9 -31.76 -43.22 -41.97
N LEU A 10 -32.45 -42.44 -41.12
CA LEU A 10 -32.04 -41.11 -40.75
C LEU A 10 -30.84 -41.26 -39.81
N ALA A 11 -29.64 -41.17 -40.34
CA ALA A 11 -28.41 -41.10 -39.54
C ALA A 11 -28.43 -39.76 -38.79
N ILE A 12 -28.90 -39.77 -37.55
CA ILE A 12 -28.70 -38.67 -36.62
C ILE A 12 -27.20 -38.67 -36.31
N ALA A 13 -26.47 -37.81 -36.98
CA ALA A 13 -25.10 -37.47 -36.59
C ALA A 13 -25.16 -36.79 -35.22
N THR A 14 -25.00 -37.60 -34.17
CA THR A 14 -24.74 -37.05 -32.82
C THR A 14 -23.39 -36.34 -32.90
N THR A 15 -23.41 -35.03 -33.09
CA THR A 15 -22.23 -34.20 -32.88
C THR A 15 -21.85 -34.30 -31.43
N ASN A 16 -20.86 -35.13 -31.11
CA ASN A 16 -20.24 -35.14 -29.78
C ASN A 16 -19.58 -33.78 -29.60
N ILE A 17 -20.27 -32.84 -28.94
CA ILE A 17 -19.71 -31.60 -28.47
C ILE A 17 -18.74 -31.98 -27.35
N TYR A 18 -17.46 -31.87 -27.62
CA TYR A 18 -16.42 -32.11 -26.65
C TYR A 18 -16.29 -30.84 -25.79
N ALA A 19 -16.72 -30.88 -24.56
CA ALA A 19 -16.53 -29.83 -23.57
C ALA A 19 -15.22 -30.11 -22.85
N GLU A 20 -14.24 -29.24 -23.02
CA GLU A 20 -12.95 -29.29 -22.31
C GLU A 20 -12.92 -28.23 -21.22
N ASN A 21 -12.69 -28.66 -19.96
CA ASN A 21 -12.50 -27.74 -18.84
C ASN A 21 -11.00 -27.50 -18.63
N VAL A 22 -10.56 -26.24 -18.76
CA VAL A 22 -9.15 -25.87 -18.67
C VAL A 22 -8.97 -24.70 -17.71
N LYS A 23 -7.94 -24.76 -16.90
CA LYS A 23 -7.62 -23.66 -15.98
C LYS A 23 -6.84 -22.54 -16.70
N GLY A 24 -7.36 -21.33 -16.63
CA GLY A 24 -6.67 -20.13 -17.12
C GLY A 24 -5.42 -19.83 -16.28
N VAL A 25 -4.27 -19.66 -16.95
CA VAL A 25 -3.01 -19.27 -16.29
C VAL A 25 -2.83 -17.77 -16.43
N LEU A 26 -2.86 -17.03 -15.31
CA LEU A 26 -2.59 -15.59 -15.30
C LEU A 26 -1.11 -15.36 -15.63
N LYS A 27 -0.85 -14.65 -16.74
CA LYS A 27 0.49 -14.34 -17.23
C LYS A 27 0.90 -12.90 -17.01
N ARG A 28 -0.05 -11.97 -17.12
CA ARG A 28 0.22 -10.54 -17.01
C ARG A 28 -0.87 -9.84 -16.23
N ALA A 29 -0.47 -8.87 -15.42
CA ALA A 29 -1.36 -7.93 -14.73
C ALA A 29 -0.86 -6.50 -14.96
N THR A 30 -1.66 -5.67 -15.66
CA THR A 30 -1.44 -4.22 -15.72
C THR A 30 -2.28 -3.57 -14.65
N VAL A 31 -1.62 -3.05 -13.62
CA VAL A 31 -2.28 -2.47 -12.44
C VAL A 31 -2.33 -0.95 -12.60
N TYR A 32 -3.50 -0.38 -12.40
CA TYR A 32 -3.78 1.06 -12.47
C TYR A 32 -3.92 1.64 -11.05
N PHE A 33 -4.03 2.97 -10.91
CA PHE A 33 -4.38 3.60 -9.62
C PHE A 33 -5.74 3.10 -9.10
N SER A 34 -6.62 2.67 -10.01
CA SER A 34 -7.90 2.04 -9.67
C SER A 34 -8.20 0.94 -10.68
N GLY A 35 -8.11 -0.30 -10.25
CA GLY A 35 -8.34 -1.49 -11.06
C GLY A 35 -7.07 -2.10 -11.66
N ALA A 36 -7.25 -3.21 -12.37
CA ALA A 36 -6.21 -3.88 -13.14
C ALA A 36 -6.79 -4.56 -14.38
N GLU A 37 -6.01 -4.62 -15.46
CA GLU A 37 -6.26 -5.50 -16.59
C GLU A 37 -5.46 -6.79 -16.39
N LEU A 38 -6.17 -7.93 -16.36
CA LEU A 38 -5.59 -9.26 -16.18
C LEU A 38 -5.61 -10.02 -17.49
N THR A 39 -4.48 -10.65 -17.83
CA THR A 39 -4.34 -11.45 -19.06
C THR A 39 -4.01 -12.89 -18.71
N HIS A 40 -4.94 -13.79 -19.03
CA HIS A 40 -4.80 -15.23 -18.90
C HIS A 40 -4.50 -15.88 -20.25
N THR A 41 -3.76 -16.99 -20.21
CA THR A 41 -3.51 -17.82 -21.38
C THR A 41 -3.90 -19.26 -21.10
N VAL A 42 -4.43 -19.92 -22.14
CA VAL A 42 -4.80 -21.33 -22.12
C VAL A 42 -4.34 -21.96 -23.43
N ASN A 43 -3.66 -23.09 -23.36
CA ASN A 43 -3.29 -23.88 -24.55
C ASN A 43 -4.29 -25.03 -24.66
N VAL A 44 -4.92 -25.16 -25.82
CA VAL A 44 -5.97 -26.15 -26.11
C VAL A 44 -5.72 -26.83 -27.44
N SER A 45 -6.12 -28.11 -27.54
CA SER A 45 -6.09 -28.87 -28.78
C SER A 45 -7.50 -28.94 -29.36
N LEU A 46 -7.72 -28.23 -30.47
CA LEU A 46 -9.02 -28.13 -31.12
C LEU A 46 -9.13 -29.10 -32.29
N ARG A 47 -10.33 -29.69 -32.42
CA ARG A 47 -10.70 -30.49 -33.62
C ARG A 47 -11.28 -29.59 -34.67
N GLN A 48 -11.28 -30.06 -35.92
CA GLN A 48 -11.99 -29.38 -37.01
C GLN A 48 -13.49 -29.25 -36.67
N GLY A 49 -14.07 -28.07 -36.88
CA GLY A 49 -15.47 -27.75 -36.56
C GLY A 49 -15.65 -27.14 -35.21
N GLU A 50 -16.80 -27.35 -34.58
CA GLU A 50 -17.19 -26.75 -33.33
C GLU A 50 -16.52 -27.43 -32.11
N ASN A 51 -16.01 -26.61 -31.18
CA ASN A 51 -15.41 -27.01 -29.92
C ASN A 51 -15.98 -26.14 -28.81
N SER A 52 -16.41 -26.75 -27.70
CA SER A 52 -16.82 -26.07 -26.49
C SER A 52 -15.69 -26.09 -25.47
N LEU A 53 -15.28 -24.91 -24.97
CA LEU A 53 -14.20 -24.74 -24.03
C LEU A 53 -14.68 -23.98 -22.81
N THR A 54 -14.46 -24.53 -21.63
CA THR A 54 -14.73 -23.87 -20.35
C THR A 54 -13.41 -23.48 -19.69
N ILE A 55 -13.17 -22.17 -19.53
CA ILE A 55 -11.97 -21.62 -18.86
C ILE A 55 -12.33 -21.26 -17.43
N GLU A 56 -11.69 -21.94 -16.49
CA GLU A 56 -11.87 -21.75 -15.06
C GLU A 56 -10.73 -20.92 -14.45
N GLY A 57 -10.91 -20.42 -13.22
CA GLY A 57 -9.86 -19.71 -12.45
C GLY A 57 -9.68 -18.25 -12.83
N LEU A 58 -10.68 -17.65 -13.46
CA LEU A 58 -10.75 -16.20 -13.67
C LEU A 58 -11.26 -15.51 -12.38
N THR A 59 -11.07 -14.17 -12.29
CA THR A 59 -11.70 -13.44 -11.18
C THR A 59 -13.23 -13.40 -11.34
N PRO A 60 -14.00 -13.53 -10.26
CA PRO A 60 -15.46 -13.39 -10.34
C PRO A 60 -15.90 -11.93 -10.57
N ASN A 61 -15.05 -10.96 -10.28
CA ASN A 61 -15.34 -9.53 -10.33
C ASN A 61 -14.75 -8.88 -11.59
N ILE A 62 -15.16 -9.34 -12.76
CA ILE A 62 -14.74 -8.74 -14.04
C ILE A 62 -15.72 -7.66 -14.50
N ASP A 63 -15.21 -6.69 -15.25
CA ASP A 63 -16.06 -5.88 -16.11
C ASP A 63 -16.25 -6.62 -17.43
N VAL A 64 -17.43 -7.23 -17.61
CA VAL A 64 -17.76 -8.07 -18.77
C VAL A 64 -17.60 -7.29 -20.08
N ASN A 65 -17.86 -5.97 -20.08
CA ASN A 65 -17.69 -5.14 -21.27
C ASN A 65 -16.22 -4.96 -21.69
N SER A 66 -15.28 -5.23 -20.78
CA SER A 66 -13.84 -5.16 -21.06
C SER A 66 -13.25 -6.49 -21.54
N LEU A 67 -14.07 -7.54 -21.62
CA LEU A 67 -13.62 -8.88 -21.98
C LEU A 67 -13.13 -8.92 -23.42
N LYS A 68 -11.88 -9.29 -23.61
CA LYS A 68 -11.23 -9.47 -24.92
C LYS A 68 -10.73 -10.91 -25.01
N ILE A 69 -11.07 -11.59 -26.09
CA ILE A 69 -10.68 -12.96 -26.36
C ILE A 69 -9.93 -13.00 -27.69
N ASN A 70 -8.67 -13.38 -27.64
CA ASN A 70 -7.82 -13.54 -28.82
C ASN A 70 -7.43 -15.01 -28.99
N VAL A 71 -7.56 -15.50 -30.21
CA VAL A 71 -7.15 -16.85 -30.62
C VAL A 71 -6.42 -16.73 -31.94
N ASN A 72 -5.60 -17.70 -32.33
CA ASN A 72 -4.92 -17.69 -33.65
C ASN A 72 -5.92 -17.62 -34.82
N ASN A 73 -5.50 -17.08 -35.94
CA ASN A 73 -6.31 -16.76 -37.11
C ASN A 73 -7.09 -17.93 -37.74
N SER A 74 -6.74 -19.20 -37.43
CA SER A 74 -7.44 -20.39 -37.91
C SER A 74 -8.67 -20.79 -37.04
N VAL A 75 -8.94 -20.05 -35.96
CA VAL A 75 -10.00 -20.34 -35.00
C VAL A 75 -10.88 -19.11 -34.82
N MET A 76 -12.18 -19.28 -34.97
CA MET A 76 -13.17 -18.25 -34.73
C MET A 76 -13.87 -18.43 -33.41
N VAL A 77 -14.05 -17.36 -32.64
CA VAL A 77 -14.90 -17.35 -31.44
C VAL A 77 -16.34 -17.10 -31.89
N ALA A 78 -17.17 -18.15 -31.82
CA ALA A 78 -18.58 -18.08 -32.23
C ALA A 78 -19.47 -17.51 -31.13
N ALA A 79 -19.19 -17.85 -29.87
CA ALA A 79 -19.91 -17.31 -28.72
C ALA A 79 -19.01 -17.32 -27.48
N SER A 80 -19.27 -16.39 -26.58
CA SER A 80 -18.63 -16.32 -25.25
C SER A 80 -19.66 -15.95 -24.20
N GLU A 81 -19.61 -16.64 -23.06
CA GLU A 81 -20.48 -16.39 -21.90
C GLU A 81 -19.64 -16.42 -20.64
N PHE A 82 -19.68 -15.34 -19.86
CA PHE A 82 -19.05 -15.29 -18.56
C PHE A 82 -20.06 -15.57 -17.45
N THR A 83 -19.72 -16.45 -16.52
CA THR A 83 -20.53 -16.77 -15.36
C THR A 83 -19.65 -16.90 -14.10
N THR A 84 -20.28 -16.86 -12.94
CA THR A 84 -19.59 -17.06 -11.66
C THR A 84 -20.05 -18.38 -11.04
N ASP A 85 -19.10 -19.23 -10.70
CA ASP A 85 -19.38 -20.46 -9.98
C ASP A 85 -19.47 -20.18 -8.48
N TYR A 86 -20.67 -20.34 -7.94
CA TYR A 86 -20.96 -20.19 -6.51
C TYR A 86 -20.88 -21.50 -5.75
N LEU A 87 -20.78 -22.64 -6.43
CA LEU A 87 -20.87 -23.98 -5.84
C LEU A 87 -19.50 -24.60 -5.57
N THR A 88 -18.49 -24.23 -6.34
CA THR A 88 -17.13 -24.72 -6.11
C THR A 88 -16.49 -23.92 -4.98
N GLU A 89 -16.60 -24.43 -3.75
CA GLU A 89 -15.77 -23.92 -2.66
C GLU A 89 -14.29 -24.07 -3.05
N LYS A 90 -13.59 -22.94 -3.18
CA LYS A 90 -12.13 -22.97 -3.32
C LYS A 90 -11.58 -23.77 -2.15
N LYS A 91 -10.87 -24.88 -2.40
CA LYS A 91 -10.19 -25.63 -1.36
C LYS A 91 -9.48 -24.63 -0.45
N SER A 92 -9.94 -24.56 0.80
CA SER A 92 -9.35 -23.70 1.84
C SER A 92 -7.85 -23.82 1.74
N SER A 93 -7.13 -22.71 1.71
CA SER A 93 -5.67 -22.77 1.60
C SER A 93 -5.15 -23.71 2.69
N ASP A 94 -4.09 -24.47 2.41
CA ASP A 94 -3.48 -25.40 3.40
C ASP A 94 -3.18 -24.69 4.73
N TYR A 95 -2.95 -23.39 4.68
CA TYR A 95 -2.75 -22.56 5.85
C TYR A 95 -4.04 -22.39 6.69
N ILE A 96 -5.17 -22.10 6.06
CA ILE A 96 -6.48 -21.99 6.75
C ILE A 96 -6.87 -23.35 7.34
N LYS A 97 -6.60 -24.44 6.62
CA LYS A 97 -6.83 -25.79 7.12
C LYS A 97 -5.99 -26.06 8.37
N LYS A 98 -4.69 -25.77 8.34
CA LYS A 98 -3.80 -25.90 9.51
C LYS A 98 -4.24 -25.01 10.69
N LEU A 99 -4.75 -23.81 10.44
CA LEU A 99 -5.30 -22.94 11.49
C LEU A 99 -6.54 -23.57 12.14
N LYS A 100 -7.48 -24.10 11.35
CA LYS A 100 -8.67 -24.80 11.85
C LYS A 100 -8.29 -26.03 12.68
N ASP A 101 -7.42 -26.87 12.14
CA ASP A 101 -6.92 -28.07 12.84
C ASP A 101 -6.27 -27.71 14.19
N SER A 102 -5.50 -26.60 14.22
CA SER A 102 -4.89 -26.10 15.45
C SER A 102 -5.95 -25.62 16.45
N ILE A 103 -6.96 -24.87 16.00
CA ILE A 103 -8.07 -24.38 16.84
C ILE A 103 -8.82 -25.55 17.45
N ASP A 104 -9.14 -26.59 16.67
CA ASP A 104 -9.85 -27.78 17.13
C ASP A 104 -9.02 -28.55 18.18
N ASN A 105 -7.70 -28.66 17.97
CA ASN A 105 -6.80 -29.27 18.93
C ASN A 105 -6.76 -28.50 20.27
N TYR A 106 -6.63 -27.17 20.24
CA TYR A 106 -6.66 -26.37 21.45
C TYR A 106 -8.02 -26.43 22.16
N ASN A 107 -9.15 -26.44 21.43
CA ASN A 107 -10.47 -26.64 22.01
C ASN A 107 -10.56 -27.97 22.74
N ALA A 108 -10.10 -29.07 22.14
CA ALA A 108 -10.07 -30.37 22.75
C ALA A 108 -9.19 -30.42 24.03
N MET A 109 -8.03 -29.77 24.01
CA MET A 109 -7.15 -29.67 25.18
C MET A 109 -7.80 -28.89 26.32
N ILE A 110 -8.43 -27.76 26.04
CA ILE A 110 -9.15 -26.92 27.03
C ILE A 110 -10.32 -27.70 27.63
N ALA A 111 -11.07 -28.44 26.81
CA ALA A 111 -12.19 -29.29 27.29
C ALA A 111 -11.71 -30.40 28.24
N ARG A 112 -10.57 -31.04 27.93
CA ARG A 112 -9.96 -32.05 28.83
C ARG A 112 -9.56 -31.46 30.17
N LEU A 113 -8.90 -30.30 30.16
CA LEU A 113 -8.52 -29.60 31.39
C LEU A 113 -9.75 -29.18 32.22
N ALA A 114 -10.79 -28.67 31.55
CA ALA A 114 -12.03 -28.30 32.22
C ALA A 114 -12.69 -29.51 32.91
N SER A 115 -12.66 -30.68 32.27
CA SER A 115 -13.17 -31.94 32.84
C SER A 115 -12.32 -32.39 34.05
N ALA A 116 -10.99 -32.33 33.95
CA ALA A 116 -10.08 -32.65 35.06
C ALA A 116 -10.29 -31.72 36.27
N ILE A 117 -10.39 -30.43 36.02
CA ILE A 117 -10.69 -29.43 37.07
C ILE A 117 -12.04 -29.79 37.75
N LYS A 118 -13.08 -30.09 37.00
CA LYS A 118 -14.41 -30.45 37.52
C LYS A 118 -14.32 -31.68 38.40
N ILE A 119 -13.64 -32.75 37.94
CA ILE A 119 -13.48 -34.01 38.67
C ILE A 119 -12.72 -33.74 40.00
N ASN A 120 -11.59 -33.00 39.93
CA ASN A 120 -10.79 -32.71 41.10
C ASN A 120 -11.54 -31.82 42.11
N THR A 121 -12.32 -30.85 41.64
CA THR A 121 -13.19 -30.00 42.48
C THR A 121 -14.26 -30.84 43.17
N SER A 122 -14.95 -31.72 42.45
CA SER A 122 -15.95 -32.61 43.01
C SER A 122 -15.32 -33.58 44.04
N SER A 123 -14.11 -34.07 43.74
CA SER A 123 -13.37 -34.94 44.68
C SER A 123 -12.98 -34.20 45.94
N LEU A 124 -12.57 -32.92 45.85
CA LEU A 124 -12.28 -32.10 47.01
C LEU A 124 -13.51 -31.82 47.87
N GLU A 125 -14.67 -31.56 47.26
CA GLU A 125 -15.95 -31.40 47.96
C GLU A 125 -16.37 -32.68 48.70
N LEU A 126 -16.28 -33.84 48.01
CA LEU A 126 -16.59 -35.13 48.64
C LEU A 126 -15.64 -35.43 49.80
N LEU A 127 -14.35 -35.15 49.63
CA LEU A 127 -13.34 -35.32 50.69
C LEU A 127 -13.66 -34.43 51.91
N LYS A 128 -14.03 -33.18 51.69
CA LYS A 128 -14.44 -32.23 52.72
C LYS A 128 -15.68 -32.73 53.48
N LYS A 129 -16.74 -33.09 52.75
CA LYS A 129 -17.96 -33.66 53.35
C LYS A 129 -17.69 -34.95 54.14
N GLY A 130 -16.81 -35.82 53.62
CA GLY A 130 -16.43 -37.05 54.30
C GLY A 130 -15.78 -36.82 55.65
N VAL A 131 -14.86 -35.85 55.71
CA VAL A 131 -14.19 -35.47 56.97
C VAL A 131 -15.15 -34.77 57.92
N GLU A 132 -15.99 -33.84 57.43
CA GLU A 132 -17.01 -33.15 58.26
C GLU A 132 -17.99 -34.14 58.89
N ASN A 133 -18.47 -35.13 58.13
CA ASN A 133 -19.36 -36.17 58.63
C ASN A 133 -18.67 -37.08 59.68
N ASN A 134 -17.40 -37.43 59.46
CA ASN A 134 -16.62 -38.22 60.42
C ASN A 134 -16.32 -37.48 61.73
N LEU A 135 -16.10 -36.16 61.67
CA LEU A 135 -15.82 -35.35 62.84
C LEU A 135 -17.09 -34.88 63.59
N SER A 136 -18.22 -34.66 62.85
CA SER A 136 -19.42 -34.06 63.46
C SER A 136 -20.33 -35.05 64.18
N ASN A 137 -20.11 -36.36 64.07
CA ASN A 137 -20.95 -37.41 64.69
C ASN A 137 -22.48 -37.28 64.48
N LYS A 138 -22.89 -36.57 63.39
CA LYS A 138 -24.29 -36.42 63.03
C LYS A 138 -24.75 -37.67 62.26
N THR A 139 -25.37 -38.59 62.95
CA THR A 139 -26.19 -39.63 62.35
C THR A 139 -27.62 -39.12 62.35
N GLU A 140 -28.16 -38.68 61.20
CA GLU A 140 -29.59 -38.52 61.04
C GLU A 140 -30.19 -39.93 60.88
N GLY A 141 -31.00 -40.34 61.87
CA GLY A 141 -32.00 -41.42 61.79
C GLY A 141 -31.49 -42.85 61.95
N SER A 142 -31.01 -43.24 63.12
CA SER A 142 -31.16 -44.64 63.56
C SER A 142 -31.02 -44.72 65.09
N THR A 143 -32.05 -45.31 65.70
CA THR A 143 -32.10 -45.69 67.12
C THR A 143 -31.07 -46.77 67.38
N SER A 144 -30.21 -46.50 68.39
CA SER A 144 -29.33 -47.48 69.04
C SER A 144 -28.16 -48.04 68.25
N MET A 145 -26.98 -47.48 68.51
CA MET A 145 -25.78 -48.26 68.84
C MET A 145 -24.61 -47.32 69.23
N VAL A 146 -23.84 -47.79 70.20
CA VAL A 146 -22.64 -47.23 70.80
C VAL A 146 -21.91 -46.21 69.96
N LYS A 147 -21.92 -44.94 70.37
CA LYS A 147 -21.08 -43.87 69.78
C LYS A 147 -19.63 -44.22 69.99
N LYS A 148 -18.94 -44.68 68.98
CA LYS A 148 -17.50 -44.83 69.01
C LYS A 148 -16.89 -43.43 68.91
N HIS A 149 -16.41 -42.87 70.03
CA HIS A 149 -15.65 -41.65 70.06
C HIS A 149 -14.30 -41.89 69.39
N LEU A 150 -14.00 -41.09 68.36
CA LEU A 150 -12.69 -41.13 67.70
C LEU A 150 -11.62 -40.73 68.73
N THR A 151 -10.54 -41.46 68.76
CA THR A 151 -9.37 -41.13 69.56
C THR A 151 -8.64 -39.93 68.90
N THR A 152 -7.88 -39.19 69.73
CA THR A 152 -7.05 -38.07 69.25
C THR A 152 -6.14 -38.51 68.07
N ALA A 153 -5.58 -39.72 68.17
CA ALA A 153 -4.71 -40.26 67.10
C ALA A 153 -5.49 -40.49 65.80
N GLU A 154 -6.73 -41.05 65.86
CA GLU A 154 -7.59 -41.23 64.66
C GLU A 154 -8.04 -39.89 64.07
N ILE A 155 -8.30 -38.88 64.90
CA ILE A 155 -8.61 -37.52 64.41
C ILE A 155 -7.40 -36.92 63.69
N THR A 156 -6.21 -37.00 64.29
CA THR A 156 -4.97 -36.49 63.66
C THR A 156 -4.70 -37.20 62.34
N GLN A 157 -4.81 -38.51 62.28
CA GLN A 157 -4.58 -39.28 61.06
C GLN A 157 -5.59 -38.91 59.93
N ASN A 158 -6.86 -38.67 60.28
CA ASN A 158 -7.88 -38.22 59.30
C ASN A 158 -7.59 -36.81 58.80
N LEU A 159 -7.17 -35.91 59.67
CA LEU A 159 -6.78 -34.56 59.27
C LEU A 159 -5.53 -34.54 58.41
N ASP A 160 -4.50 -35.32 58.72
CA ASP A 160 -3.30 -35.44 57.92
C ASP A 160 -3.61 -36.00 56.51
N TYR A 161 -4.44 -37.03 56.44
CA TYR A 161 -4.91 -37.58 55.18
C TYR A 161 -5.68 -36.56 54.36
N TYR A 162 -6.59 -35.80 55.01
CA TYR A 162 -7.34 -34.72 54.37
C TYR A 162 -6.41 -33.64 53.82
N ASN A 163 -5.54 -33.14 54.65
CA ASN A 163 -4.64 -32.06 54.30
C ASN A 163 -3.74 -32.44 53.12
N ASN A 164 -3.17 -33.63 53.15
CA ASN A 164 -2.30 -34.11 52.07
C ASN A 164 -3.08 -34.30 50.74
N LYS A 165 -4.29 -34.86 50.80
CA LYS A 165 -5.12 -35.07 49.59
C LYS A 165 -5.72 -33.77 49.09
N ALA A 166 -6.19 -32.88 49.94
CA ALA A 166 -6.74 -31.60 49.62
C ALA A 166 -5.67 -30.71 48.95
N ALA A 167 -4.47 -30.64 49.53
CA ALA A 167 -3.36 -29.88 48.96
C ALA A 167 -2.95 -30.39 47.58
N ALA A 168 -2.92 -31.69 47.39
CA ALA A 168 -2.61 -32.28 46.07
C ALA A 168 -3.69 -31.96 45.02
N LEU A 169 -5.00 -32.03 45.40
CA LEU A 169 -6.12 -31.69 44.50
C LEU A 169 -6.15 -30.19 44.17
N GLU A 170 -5.98 -29.34 45.19
CA GLU A 170 -5.92 -27.87 44.98
C GLU A 170 -4.77 -27.46 44.09
N LYS A 171 -3.59 -28.05 44.28
CA LYS A 171 -2.44 -27.83 43.37
C LYS A 171 -2.77 -28.24 41.95
N SER A 172 -3.34 -29.43 41.75
CA SER A 172 -3.74 -29.90 40.43
C SER A 172 -4.78 -28.98 39.77
N ILE A 173 -5.79 -28.54 40.52
CA ILE A 173 -6.80 -27.57 40.07
C ILE A 173 -6.14 -26.24 39.66
N TYR A 174 -5.20 -25.76 40.45
CA TYR A 174 -4.48 -24.52 40.16
C TYR A 174 -3.63 -24.64 38.91
N ASP A 175 -2.82 -25.69 38.78
CA ASP A 175 -1.94 -25.94 37.65
C ASP A 175 -2.77 -26.11 36.35
N ASP A 176 -3.88 -26.87 36.42
CA ASP A 176 -4.79 -27.06 35.28
C ASP A 176 -5.52 -25.76 34.88
N ASN A 177 -5.91 -24.91 35.82
CA ASN A 177 -6.50 -23.60 35.54
C ASN A 177 -5.49 -22.66 34.87
N LEU A 178 -4.25 -22.63 35.35
CA LEU A 178 -3.17 -21.83 34.75
C LEU A 178 -2.96 -22.23 33.28
N LYS A 179 -2.82 -23.54 33.03
CA LYS A 179 -2.64 -24.11 31.70
C LYS A 179 -3.84 -23.85 30.79
N LYS A 180 -5.07 -23.97 31.33
CA LYS A 180 -6.31 -23.66 30.61
C LYS A 180 -6.33 -22.19 30.17
N THR A 181 -5.92 -21.27 31.04
CA THR A 181 -5.86 -19.83 30.74
C THR A 181 -4.86 -19.55 29.62
N GLU A 182 -3.65 -20.13 29.69
CA GLU A 182 -2.62 -20.00 28.65
C GLU A 182 -3.15 -20.50 27.29
N LEU A 183 -3.76 -21.71 27.26
CA LEU A 183 -4.29 -22.27 26.02
C LEU A 183 -5.47 -21.45 25.48
N SER A 184 -6.32 -20.89 26.35
CA SER A 184 -7.43 -20.01 25.94
C SER A 184 -6.91 -18.72 25.28
N GLN A 185 -5.80 -18.15 25.77
CA GLN A 185 -5.18 -16.99 25.14
C GLN A 185 -4.63 -17.33 23.74
N LYS A 186 -3.96 -18.49 23.61
CA LYS A 186 -3.48 -18.98 22.31
C LYS A 186 -4.64 -19.21 21.34
N LEU A 187 -5.73 -19.81 21.82
CA LEU A 187 -6.95 -20.03 21.04
C LEU A 187 -7.56 -18.71 20.54
N THR A 188 -7.64 -17.70 21.39
CA THR A 188 -8.14 -16.36 21.01
C THR A 188 -7.31 -15.75 19.89
N ASN A 189 -5.98 -15.84 19.98
CA ASN A 189 -5.07 -15.34 18.96
C ASN A 189 -5.24 -16.08 17.64
N LEU A 190 -5.36 -17.43 17.67
CA LEU A 190 -5.60 -18.23 16.46
C LEU A 190 -6.95 -17.94 15.82
N GLN A 191 -8.00 -17.75 16.63
CA GLN A 191 -9.32 -17.36 16.12
C GLN A 191 -9.33 -15.98 15.51
N ALA A 192 -8.58 -15.01 16.07
CA ALA A 192 -8.40 -13.68 15.49
C ALA A 192 -7.69 -13.78 14.14
N GLN A 193 -6.64 -14.60 14.06
CA GLN A 193 -5.90 -14.87 12.82
C GLN A 193 -6.77 -15.56 11.78
N LEU A 194 -7.56 -16.56 12.17
CA LEU A 194 -8.50 -17.22 11.27
C LEU A 194 -9.56 -16.24 10.74
N ARG A 195 -10.12 -15.38 11.60
CA ARG A 195 -11.07 -14.31 11.17
C ARG A 195 -10.44 -13.36 10.19
N GLN A 196 -9.19 -12.94 10.42
CA GLN A 196 -8.44 -12.10 9.50
C GLN A 196 -8.22 -12.80 8.14
N GLU A 197 -7.98 -14.10 8.13
CA GLU A 197 -7.82 -14.88 6.91
C GLU A 197 -9.16 -15.24 6.22
N GLN A 198 -10.23 -15.42 6.99
CA GLN A 198 -11.60 -15.70 6.49
C GLN A 198 -12.40 -14.45 6.12
N GLY A 199 -12.04 -13.28 6.65
CA GLY A 199 -12.65 -11.99 6.24
C GLY A 199 -12.38 -11.64 4.76
N LYS A 200 -11.55 -12.44 4.11
CA LYS A 200 -11.46 -12.59 2.66
C LYS A 200 -12.70 -13.34 2.21
N LYS A 201 -13.72 -12.60 1.75
CA LYS A 201 -15.02 -13.13 1.25
C LYS A 201 -14.80 -14.41 0.46
N GLY A 202 -15.73 -15.38 0.58
CA GLY A 202 -15.73 -16.63 -0.17
C GLY A 202 -15.36 -16.40 -1.63
N VAL A 203 -14.24 -16.99 -2.05
CA VAL A 203 -13.67 -16.70 -3.36
C VAL A 203 -14.38 -17.61 -4.35
N PHE A 204 -15.39 -17.06 -5.00
CA PHE A 204 -16.01 -17.69 -6.16
C PHE A 204 -15.03 -17.68 -7.34
N ASN A 205 -15.14 -18.65 -8.24
CA ASN A 205 -14.36 -18.66 -9.47
C ASN A 205 -15.18 -18.05 -10.61
N GLY A 206 -14.55 -17.15 -11.38
CA GLY A 206 -15.09 -16.75 -12.67
C GLY A 206 -14.86 -17.86 -13.69
N ILE A 207 -15.87 -18.15 -14.48
CA ILE A 207 -15.89 -19.16 -15.55
C ILE A 207 -16.23 -18.47 -16.85
N LEU A 208 -15.46 -18.77 -17.91
CA LEU A 208 -15.72 -18.31 -19.25
C LEU A 208 -15.98 -19.51 -20.16
N ASN A 209 -17.22 -19.64 -20.65
CA ASN A 209 -17.61 -20.60 -21.64
C ASN A 209 -17.42 -20.03 -23.04
N LEU A 210 -16.70 -20.75 -23.89
CA LEU A 210 -16.40 -20.36 -25.27
C LEU A 210 -16.88 -21.45 -26.23
N ASN A 211 -17.53 -21.04 -27.30
CA ASN A 211 -17.75 -21.87 -28.48
C ASN A 211 -16.77 -21.43 -29.57
N LEU A 212 -15.83 -22.30 -29.92
CA LEU A 212 -14.78 -22.07 -30.88
C LEU A 212 -15.02 -22.89 -32.14
N VAL A 213 -14.80 -22.31 -33.31
CA VAL A 213 -14.86 -23.03 -34.60
C VAL A 213 -13.48 -23.04 -35.20
N ALA A 214 -12.89 -24.23 -35.36
CA ALA A 214 -11.57 -24.39 -35.98
C ALA A 214 -11.71 -24.88 -37.40
N SER A 215 -11.01 -24.26 -38.33
CA SER A 215 -11.03 -24.62 -39.75
C SER A 215 -10.41 -25.99 -40.02
N TYR A 216 -9.47 -26.42 -39.16
CA TYR A 216 -8.80 -27.72 -39.15
C TYR A 216 -8.34 -28.06 -37.73
N ALA A 217 -8.01 -29.32 -37.48
CA ALA A 217 -7.49 -29.73 -36.18
C ALA A 217 -6.16 -29.02 -35.91
N THR A 218 -6.09 -28.26 -34.77
CA THR A 218 -4.94 -27.41 -34.44
C THR A 218 -4.77 -27.23 -32.96
N ASN A 219 -3.54 -26.96 -32.55
CA ASN A 219 -3.26 -26.46 -31.20
C ASN A 219 -3.37 -24.93 -31.21
N ALA A 220 -4.16 -24.40 -30.29
CA ALA A 220 -4.42 -22.97 -30.19
C ALA A 220 -4.05 -22.45 -28.79
N THR A 221 -3.55 -21.22 -28.75
CA THR A 221 -3.43 -20.46 -27.51
C THR A 221 -4.58 -19.46 -27.45
N VAL A 222 -5.46 -19.64 -26.47
CA VAL A 222 -6.53 -18.69 -26.18
C VAL A 222 -6.01 -17.69 -25.15
N THR A 223 -6.04 -16.40 -25.50
CA THR A 223 -5.67 -15.31 -24.60
C THR A 223 -6.94 -14.56 -24.19
N VAL A 224 -7.17 -14.47 -22.88
CA VAL A 224 -8.34 -13.80 -22.29
C VAL A 224 -7.85 -12.63 -21.45
N SER A 225 -8.24 -11.41 -21.82
CA SER A 225 -7.93 -10.19 -21.07
C SER A 225 -9.22 -9.51 -20.63
N TYR A 226 -9.23 -8.97 -19.43
CA TYR A 226 -10.37 -8.25 -18.85
C TYR A 226 -9.94 -7.30 -17.74
N PHE A 227 -10.77 -6.29 -17.50
CA PHE A 227 -10.58 -5.34 -16.40
C PHE A 227 -11.32 -5.79 -15.14
N THR A 228 -10.71 -5.53 -13.98
CA THR A 228 -11.31 -5.68 -12.64
C THR A 228 -10.99 -4.47 -11.79
N SER A 229 -11.95 -3.98 -11.01
CA SER A 229 -11.74 -2.88 -10.05
C SER A 229 -11.08 -3.31 -8.73
N GLN A 230 -10.80 -4.62 -8.56
CA GLN A 230 -10.38 -5.21 -7.30
C GLN A 230 -8.85 -5.21 -7.09
N ALA A 231 -8.12 -4.35 -7.79
CA ALA A 231 -6.69 -4.14 -7.61
C ALA A 231 -6.37 -2.66 -7.74
N ARG A 232 -5.24 -2.24 -7.17
CA ARG A 232 -4.74 -0.87 -7.29
C ARG A 232 -3.25 -0.80 -6.96
N TRP A 233 -2.61 0.27 -7.39
CA TRP A 233 -1.31 0.65 -6.89
C TRP A 233 -1.26 2.13 -6.54
N VAL A 234 -0.34 2.52 -5.65
CA VAL A 234 -0.07 3.91 -5.32
C VAL A 234 1.44 4.12 -5.19
N PRO A 235 1.99 5.21 -5.74
CA PRO A 235 3.39 5.57 -5.53
C PRO A 235 3.60 6.07 -4.11
N PHE A 236 4.74 5.74 -3.54
CA PHE A 236 5.23 6.36 -2.32
C PHE A 236 6.76 6.41 -2.34
N TYR A 237 7.34 7.18 -1.44
CA TYR A 237 8.76 7.47 -1.47
C TYR A 237 9.40 7.38 -0.09
N ASP A 238 10.68 7.04 -0.06
CA ASP A 238 11.54 7.26 1.09
C ASP A 238 12.56 8.34 0.74
N MET A 239 12.45 9.49 1.39
CA MET A 239 13.33 10.64 1.23
C MET A 239 14.40 10.62 2.32
N VAL A 240 15.65 10.42 1.95
CA VAL A 240 16.78 10.36 2.87
C VAL A 240 17.65 11.59 2.68
N VAL A 241 17.68 12.43 3.70
CA VAL A 241 18.54 13.64 3.80
C VAL A 241 19.62 13.34 4.81
N ALA A 242 20.81 12.99 4.34
CA ALA A 242 21.94 12.70 5.21
C ALA A 242 22.55 13.96 5.84
N ASP A 243 22.62 15.05 5.06
CA ASP A 243 23.13 16.35 5.45
C ASP A 243 22.67 17.41 4.43
N VAL A 244 22.53 18.67 4.87
CA VAL A 244 22.14 19.81 3.99
C VAL A 244 23.17 20.15 2.93
N SER A 245 24.40 19.62 3.00
CA SER A 245 25.45 19.78 1.99
C SER A 245 25.46 18.68 0.93
N LYS A 246 24.68 17.61 1.11
CA LYS A 246 24.64 16.44 0.24
C LYS A 246 23.32 16.38 -0.53
N PRO A 247 23.32 15.75 -1.73
CA PRO A 247 22.10 15.47 -2.44
C PRO A 247 21.12 14.63 -1.59
N VAL A 248 19.85 14.89 -1.75
CA VAL A 248 18.78 14.09 -1.17
C VAL A 248 18.58 12.83 -2.00
N LYS A 249 18.57 11.69 -1.36
CA LYS A 249 18.19 10.42 -2.01
C LYS A 249 16.69 10.24 -1.86
N LEU A 250 15.99 10.12 -2.98
CA LEU A 250 14.56 9.85 -3.02
C LEU A 250 14.35 8.47 -3.65
N LYS A 251 14.03 7.48 -2.83
CA LYS A 251 13.75 6.13 -3.28
C LYS A 251 12.27 6.00 -3.62
N GLY A 252 11.97 5.80 -4.91
CA GLY A 252 10.61 5.60 -5.41
C GLY A 252 10.16 4.17 -5.23
N ARG A 253 8.97 4.00 -4.68
CA ARG A 253 8.34 2.71 -4.41
C ARG A 253 6.88 2.71 -4.83
N SER A 254 6.31 1.53 -4.97
CA SER A 254 4.88 1.33 -5.16
C SER A 254 4.31 0.41 -4.09
N LYS A 255 3.08 0.68 -3.69
CA LYS A 255 2.26 -0.24 -2.92
C LYS A 255 1.20 -0.82 -3.83
N VAL A 256 1.28 -2.11 -4.09
CA VAL A 256 0.33 -2.85 -4.91
C VAL A 256 -0.55 -3.69 -4.00
N SER A 257 -1.86 -3.60 -4.17
CA SER A 257 -2.82 -4.42 -3.45
C SER A 257 -3.86 -4.99 -4.41
N GLN A 258 -4.26 -6.25 -4.18
CA GLN A 258 -5.29 -6.88 -4.98
C GLN A 258 -6.19 -7.78 -4.13
N ASN A 259 -7.48 -7.78 -4.44
CA ASN A 259 -8.52 -8.62 -3.85
C ASN A 259 -9.40 -9.21 -4.96
N THR A 260 -8.75 -9.66 -6.04
CA THR A 260 -9.43 -10.16 -7.25
C THR A 260 -10.06 -11.54 -7.06
N GLY A 261 -9.79 -12.17 -5.92
CA GLY A 261 -10.26 -13.53 -5.63
C GLY A 261 -9.35 -14.63 -6.17
N ILE A 262 -8.33 -14.29 -6.94
CA ILE A 262 -7.29 -15.21 -7.41
C ILE A 262 -5.92 -14.74 -6.94
N ASP A 263 -5.03 -15.68 -6.63
CA ASP A 263 -3.63 -15.36 -6.34
C ASP A 263 -2.87 -15.13 -7.65
N TRP A 264 -2.09 -14.07 -7.71
CA TRP A 264 -1.20 -13.80 -8.83
C TRP A 264 0.13 -14.50 -8.56
N ASN A 265 0.32 -15.68 -9.14
CA ASN A 265 1.53 -16.49 -8.92
C ASN A 265 2.44 -16.39 -10.12
N ASN A 266 3.66 -15.86 -9.92
CA ASN A 266 4.68 -15.76 -10.96
C ASN A 266 4.17 -14.98 -12.19
N VAL A 267 3.62 -13.77 -11.96
CA VAL A 267 2.94 -12.93 -12.94
C VAL A 267 3.81 -11.74 -13.30
N ASN A 268 3.90 -11.41 -14.58
CA ASN A 268 4.53 -10.18 -15.06
C ASN A 268 3.65 -8.98 -14.74
N ILE A 269 4.16 -8.02 -13.97
CA ILE A 269 3.43 -6.86 -13.52
C ILE A 269 3.86 -5.62 -14.29
N THR A 270 2.87 -4.87 -14.75
CA THR A 270 3.05 -3.50 -15.27
C THR A 270 2.24 -2.55 -14.39
N LEU A 271 2.87 -1.51 -13.85
CA LEU A 271 2.17 -0.45 -13.12
C LEU A 271 1.94 0.72 -14.08
N SER A 272 0.69 1.11 -14.27
CA SER A 272 0.33 2.16 -15.23
C SER A 272 -0.35 3.34 -14.52
N THR A 273 -0.02 4.56 -14.92
CA THR A 273 -0.69 5.78 -14.46
C THR A 273 -1.97 6.08 -15.25
N ALA A 274 -2.29 5.27 -16.26
CA ALA A 274 -3.55 5.39 -16.99
C ALA A 274 -4.74 5.21 -16.03
N THR A 275 -5.83 5.89 -16.36
CA THR A 275 -7.09 5.77 -15.63
C THR A 275 -8.14 5.17 -16.55
N PRO A 276 -8.30 3.84 -16.59
CA PRO A 276 -9.38 3.21 -17.34
C PRO A 276 -10.71 3.71 -16.78
N SER A 277 -11.53 4.31 -17.61
CA SER A 277 -12.86 4.77 -17.23
C SER A 277 -13.87 4.35 -18.29
N LYS A 278 -15.11 4.08 -17.84
CA LYS A 278 -16.19 3.59 -18.69
C LYS A 278 -16.64 4.60 -19.75
N THR A 279 -16.52 5.89 -19.46
CA THR A 279 -16.82 7.00 -20.38
C THR A 279 -16.00 8.21 -19.97
N LYS A 280 -15.23 8.77 -20.90
CA LYS A 280 -14.53 10.05 -20.72
C LYS A 280 -14.83 10.93 -21.93
N ASP A 281 -15.94 11.64 -21.86
CA ASP A 281 -16.17 12.75 -22.76
C ASP A 281 -15.44 13.98 -22.24
N ALA A 282 -14.82 14.73 -23.14
CA ALA A 282 -14.23 16.01 -22.76
C ALA A 282 -15.34 16.94 -22.23
N PRO A 283 -15.12 17.60 -21.09
CA PRO A 283 -16.14 18.47 -20.53
C PRO A 283 -16.42 19.65 -21.48
N VAL A 284 -17.68 19.90 -21.73
CA VAL A 284 -18.15 21.02 -22.54
C VAL A 284 -18.81 22.03 -21.61
N PHE A 285 -18.53 23.33 -21.82
CA PHE A 285 -19.18 24.37 -21.05
C PHE A 285 -20.63 24.52 -21.49
N ASP A 286 -21.55 24.40 -20.53
CA ASP A 286 -22.93 24.86 -20.68
C ASP A 286 -23.00 26.36 -20.43
N THR A 287 -24.05 27.02 -20.97
CA THR A 287 -24.27 28.46 -20.72
C THR A 287 -24.54 28.70 -19.23
N TRP A 288 -23.67 29.48 -18.59
CA TRP A 288 -23.84 29.87 -17.18
C TRP A 288 -24.66 31.14 -17.10
N PHE A 289 -25.91 31.02 -16.64
CA PHE A 289 -26.75 32.14 -16.32
C PHE A 289 -26.57 32.54 -14.86
N LEU A 290 -26.27 33.84 -14.62
CA LEU A 290 -26.29 34.39 -13.27
C LEU A 290 -27.74 34.80 -12.94
N ASP A 291 -28.24 34.30 -11.80
CA ASP A 291 -29.54 34.68 -11.25
C ASP A 291 -29.38 35.11 -9.79
N PHE A 292 -30.37 35.90 -9.29
CA PHE A 292 -30.38 36.30 -7.89
C PHE A 292 -30.74 35.12 -7.00
N VAL A 293 -29.94 34.89 -5.92
CA VAL A 293 -30.28 33.90 -4.90
C VAL A 293 -31.38 34.44 -4.03
N TYR A 294 -32.65 34.06 -4.30
CA TYR A 294 -33.75 34.28 -3.37
C TYR A 294 -33.72 33.18 -2.32
N ASN A 295 -33.46 33.53 -1.04
CA ASN A 295 -33.58 32.61 0.09
C ASN A 295 -35.04 32.20 0.29
N ASN A 296 -35.55 31.29 -0.51
CA ASN A 296 -36.81 30.60 -0.23
C ASN A 296 -36.49 29.31 0.55
N TYR A 297 -36.70 29.36 1.84
CA TYR A 297 -36.89 28.16 2.64
C TYR A 297 -38.21 27.49 2.21
N GLY A 298 -38.13 26.43 1.43
CA GLY A 298 -39.27 25.57 1.14
C GLY A 298 -39.36 25.09 -0.31
N TYR A 299 -39.39 23.78 -0.44
CA TYR A 299 -39.66 22.96 -1.63
C TYR A 299 -38.45 22.52 -2.45
N TYR A 300 -37.83 21.45 -2.00
CA TYR A 300 -37.17 20.48 -2.89
C TYR A 300 -38.22 19.48 -3.38
N GLY A 301 -38.65 19.61 -4.62
CA GLY A 301 -39.52 18.70 -5.32
C GLY A 301 -39.30 18.79 -6.81
N GLU A 302 -38.71 17.74 -7.36
CA GLU A 302 -38.78 17.28 -8.74
C GLU A 302 -38.69 18.31 -9.88
N MET A 303 -37.49 18.50 -10.42
CA MET A 303 -37.28 18.76 -11.86
C MET A 303 -35.85 18.49 -12.28
N ASN A 304 -35.53 17.27 -12.65
CA ASN A 304 -34.41 16.98 -13.56
C ASN A 304 -34.59 15.59 -14.19
N LYS A 305 -35.47 15.54 -15.18
CA LYS A 305 -35.47 14.48 -16.20
C LYS A 305 -35.99 15.08 -17.48
N LYS A 306 -35.06 15.54 -18.32
CA LYS A 306 -35.12 15.48 -19.79
C LYS A 306 -34.03 16.33 -20.41
N MET A 307 -33.19 15.66 -21.11
CA MET A 307 -32.50 15.96 -22.36
C MET A 307 -31.01 15.58 -22.30
N SER A 308 -30.73 14.35 -22.60
CA SER A 308 -29.46 13.97 -23.20
C SER A 308 -29.75 13.58 -24.64
N ASN A 309 -29.45 14.45 -25.56
CA ASN A 309 -29.34 14.08 -26.98
C ASN A 309 -27.88 13.75 -27.24
N ALA A 310 -27.63 12.46 -27.44
CA ALA A 310 -26.36 11.94 -27.91
C ALA A 310 -26.13 12.36 -29.37
N ILE A 311 -24.99 13.00 -29.61
CA ILE A 311 -24.44 13.18 -30.95
C ILE A 311 -23.39 12.08 -31.11
N THR A 312 -23.69 11.13 -31.99
CA THR A 312 -22.78 10.09 -32.39
C THR A 312 -21.84 10.63 -33.47
N TYR A 313 -20.53 10.58 -33.21
CA TYR A 313 -19.52 10.76 -34.22
C TYR A 313 -18.98 9.38 -34.65
N ASP A 314 -19.06 9.09 -35.94
CA ASP A 314 -18.41 7.96 -36.58
C ASP A 314 -16.89 8.16 -36.51
N VAL A 315 -16.18 7.24 -35.88
CA VAL A 315 -14.73 7.17 -35.91
C VAL A 315 -14.33 6.14 -36.98
N ALA A 316 -13.72 6.62 -38.04
CA ALA A 316 -13.12 5.79 -39.08
C ALA A 316 -11.93 5.00 -38.46
N GLU A 317 -11.96 3.68 -38.64
CA GLU A 317 -10.84 2.79 -38.34
C GLU A 317 -9.67 3.07 -39.28
N SER A 318 -8.52 3.43 -38.75
CA SER A 318 -7.24 3.30 -39.43
C SER A 318 -6.53 2.06 -38.93
N LYS A 319 -6.38 1.08 -39.78
CA LYS A 319 -5.50 -0.07 -39.59
C LYS A 319 -4.08 0.39 -39.88
N ASP A 320 -3.23 0.35 -38.86
CA ASP A 320 -1.78 0.32 -39.05
C ASP A 320 -1.22 -0.98 -38.47
N ASP A 321 -0.75 -1.81 -39.40
CA ASP A 321 0.02 -3.01 -39.13
C ASP A 321 1.39 -2.61 -38.53
N ILE A 322 1.65 -2.95 -37.27
CA ILE A 322 2.99 -2.87 -36.70
C ILE A 322 3.58 -4.28 -36.65
N ALA A 323 4.53 -4.50 -37.57
CA ALA A 323 5.39 -5.67 -37.59
C ALA A 323 6.27 -5.69 -36.32
N LEU A 324 6.24 -6.82 -35.61
CA LEU A 324 7.14 -7.12 -34.53
C LEU A 324 8.50 -7.53 -35.10
N GLU A 325 9.49 -6.67 -35.00
CA GLU A 325 10.88 -7.07 -35.16
C GLU A 325 11.35 -7.77 -33.89
N GLU A 326 11.62 -9.06 -34.01
CA GLU A 326 12.40 -9.83 -33.05
C GLU A 326 13.84 -9.30 -33.03
N SER A 327 14.20 -8.55 -31.99
CA SER A 327 15.61 -8.24 -31.75
C SER A 327 16.31 -9.46 -31.15
N ALA A 328 17.26 -9.96 -31.93
CA ALA A 328 18.13 -11.06 -31.59
C ALA A 328 18.91 -10.80 -30.31
N LEU A 329 18.62 -11.57 -29.27
CA LEU A 329 19.45 -11.70 -28.08
C LEU A 329 20.76 -12.39 -28.49
N SER A 330 21.83 -11.61 -28.56
CA SER A 330 23.19 -12.10 -28.73
C SER A 330 23.56 -13.01 -27.57
N LYS A 331 23.65 -14.29 -27.88
CA LYS A 331 24.23 -15.28 -26.97
C LYS A 331 25.71 -14.94 -26.76
N VAL A 332 26.05 -14.36 -25.63
CA VAL A 332 27.42 -14.29 -25.18
C VAL A 332 27.85 -15.69 -24.74
N LYS A 333 28.53 -16.40 -25.65
CA LYS A 333 29.25 -17.63 -25.30
C LYS A 333 30.48 -17.23 -24.51
N VAL A 334 30.49 -17.47 -23.21
CA VAL A 334 31.71 -17.50 -22.41
C VAL A 334 32.48 -18.72 -22.85
N ARG A 335 33.49 -18.53 -23.69
CA ARG A 335 34.47 -19.58 -23.98
C ARG A 335 35.35 -19.75 -22.74
N ALA A 336 35.17 -20.86 -22.05
CA ALA A 336 36.11 -21.32 -21.06
C ALA A 336 37.50 -21.54 -21.71
N VAL A 337 38.45 -20.73 -21.33
CA VAL A 337 39.88 -21.01 -21.63
C VAL A 337 40.31 -22.09 -20.64
N ARG A 338 40.43 -23.32 -21.15
CA ARG A 338 41.12 -24.40 -20.45
C ARG A 338 42.62 -24.32 -20.71
N SER A 339 43.32 -24.56 -19.64
CA SER A 339 44.73 -25.00 -19.56
C SER A 339 45.75 -23.87 -19.39
N VAL A 340 46.38 -23.80 -18.22
CA VAL A 340 47.70 -24.37 -17.95
C VAL A 340 47.97 -24.30 -16.45
N SER A 341 48.59 -25.35 -15.93
CA SER A 341 49.13 -25.58 -14.60
C SER A 341 49.96 -24.41 -14.08
N ASP A 342 49.50 -23.81 -13.02
CA ASP A 342 50.11 -23.38 -11.77
C ASP A 342 49.09 -22.47 -11.05
N ALA A 343 48.79 -22.83 -9.83
CA ALA A 343 47.60 -22.39 -9.10
C ALA A 343 47.68 -20.93 -8.68
N GLN A 344 47.33 -20.00 -9.57
CA GLN A 344 46.84 -18.69 -9.17
C GLN A 344 45.34 -18.65 -9.39
N GLN A 345 44.59 -18.81 -8.30
CA GLN A 345 43.16 -18.85 -8.28
C GLN A 345 42.62 -17.47 -8.65
N ILE A 346 41.72 -17.38 -9.66
CA ILE A 346 41.06 -16.14 -10.02
C ILE A 346 40.18 -15.71 -8.85
N LEU A 347 40.33 -14.46 -8.41
CA LEU A 347 39.49 -13.88 -7.37
C LEU A 347 38.21 -13.33 -8.00
N TYR A 348 37.09 -13.83 -7.54
CA TYR A 348 35.77 -13.23 -7.87
C TYR A 348 35.39 -12.20 -6.82
N VAL A 349 34.91 -11.04 -7.26
CA VAL A 349 34.43 -9.98 -6.41
C VAL A 349 33.02 -9.63 -6.89
N VAL A 350 32.03 -9.85 -6.04
CA VAL A 350 30.61 -9.60 -6.34
C VAL A 350 30.17 -8.37 -5.54
N ASP A 351 29.69 -7.34 -6.24
CA ASP A 351 29.25 -6.06 -5.65
C ASP A 351 30.28 -5.45 -4.69
N GLY A 352 31.55 -5.56 -5.04
CA GLY A 352 32.67 -5.03 -4.27
C GLY A 352 33.15 -5.92 -3.11
N VAL A 353 32.52 -7.07 -2.86
CA VAL A 353 32.89 -8.02 -1.81
C VAL A 353 33.53 -9.27 -2.43
N PRO A 354 34.71 -9.73 -1.94
CA PRO A 354 35.27 -11.00 -2.37
C PRO A 354 34.28 -12.15 -2.18
N TYR A 355 34.10 -12.96 -3.23
CA TYR A 355 33.15 -14.06 -3.27
C TYR A 355 33.89 -15.39 -3.32
N ASP A 356 33.74 -16.18 -2.26
CA ASP A 356 34.41 -17.48 -2.11
C ASP A 356 33.46 -18.67 -2.44
N GLY A 357 32.22 -18.40 -2.92
CA GLY A 357 31.22 -19.39 -3.34
C GLY A 357 31.41 -19.86 -4.78
N ASP A 358 30.57 -20.82 -5.20
CA ASP A 358 30.57 -21.29 -6.60
C ASP A 358 29.93 -20.24 -7.50
N ILE A 359 30.69 -19.74 -8.48
CA ILE A 359 30.22 -18.72 -9.43
C ILE A 359 29.02 -19.19 -10.27
N SER A 360 28.83 -20.50 -10.41
CA SER A 360 27.69 -21.08 -11.12
C SER A 360 26.34 -20.87 -10.38
N GLU A 361 26.38 -20.56 -9.08
CA GLU A 361 25.19 -20.24 -8.28
C GLU A 361 24.64 -18.84 -8.60
N ILE A 362 25.48 -17.95 -9.18
CA ILE A 362 25.04 -16.63 -9.61
C ILE A 362 24.35 -16.76 -10.96
N SER A 363 23.04 -16.51 -10.97
CA SER A 363 22.25 -16.53 -12.20
C SER A 363 22.82 -15.54 -13.23
N PRO A 364 23.12 -15.95 -14.47
CA PRO A 364 23.58 -15.03 -15.52
C PRO A 364 22.63 -13.84 -15.74
N ASN A 365 21.34 -14.05 -15.52
CA ASN A 365 20.31 -13.00 -15.65
C ASN A 365 20.38 -11.95 -14.54
N SER A 366 21.01 -12.25 -13.41
CA SER A 366 21.21 -11.31 -12.30
C SER A 366 22.50 -10.46 -12.44
N ILE A 367 23.31 -10.69 -13.46
CA ILE A 367 24.55 -9.95 -13.68
C ILE A 367 24.25 -8.70 -14.53
N ALA A 368 24.60 -7.52 -14.00
CA ALA A 368 24.52 -6.23 -14.72
C ALA A 368 25.78 -6.01 -15.56
N SER A 369 26.97 -6.28 -15.00
CA SER A 369 28.24 -6.12 -15.70
C SER A 369 29.31 -7.05 -15.15
N THR A 370 30.27 -7.40 -16.01
CA THR A 370 31.45 -8.16 -15.62
C THR A 370 32.67 -7.44 -16.13
N THR A 371 33.63 -7.14 -15.25
CA THR A 371 34.92 -6.52 -15.59
C THR A 371 36.06 -7.43 -15.15
N VAL A 372 36.97 -7.72 -16.05
CA VAL A 372 38.12 -8.54 -15.76
C VAL A 372 39.35 -7.65 -15.57
N LEU A 373 39.93 -7.65 -14.38
CA LEU A 373 41.20 -6.99 -14.08
C LEU A 373 42.34 -7.97 -14.29
N LYS A 374 43.33 -7.58 -15.12
CA LYS A 374 44.51 -8.38 -15.36
C LYS A 374 45.52 -8.21 -14.22
N GLU A 375 46.40 -9.19 -14.06
CA GLU A 375 47.36 -9.40 -12.98
C GLU A 375 47.93 -8.12 -12.33
N ALA A 376 48.44 -7.17 -13.11
CA ALA A 376 49.04 -5.94 -12.57
C ALA A 376 47.98 -4.99 -11.92
N GLN A 377 46.81 -4.83 -12.55
CA GLN A 377 45.73 -4.01 -12.02
C GLN A 377 45.03 -4.71 -10.84
N ALA A 378 44.87 -6.02 -10.95
CA ALA A 378 44.26 -6.86 -9.93
C ALA A 378 45.12 -6.86 -8.64
N THR A 379 46.42 -6.99 -8.77
CA THR A 379 47.36 -6.97 -7.63
C THR A 379 47.43 -5.58 -6.98
N ALA A 380 47.35 -4.50 -7.76
CA ALA A 380 47.35 -3.14 -7.24
C ALA A 380 46.11 -2.86 -6.37
N MET A 381 44.94 -3.42 -6.71
CA MET A 381 43.66 -3.17 -6.01
C MET A 381 43.38 -4.20 -4.89
N TYR A 382 43.79 -5.47 -5.07
CA TYR A 382 43.41 -6.57 -4.18
C TYR A 382 44.60 -7.29 -3.54
N GLY A 383 45.81 -6.75 -3.71
CA GLY A 383 47.03 -7.31 -3.15
C GLY A 383 47.35 -8.69 -3.73
N SER A 384 48.01 -9.54 -2.94
CA SER A 384 48.39 -10.91 -3.33
C SER A 384 47.19 -11.80 -3.71
N ARG A 385 45.99 -11.52 -3.22
CA ARG A 385 44.75 -12.25 -3.58
C ARG A 385 44.36 -12.02 -5.04
N GLY A 386 44.76 -10.90 -5.64
CA GLY A 386 44.51 -10.58 -7.04
C GLY A 386 45.59 -11.06 -8.02
N ALA A 387 46.64 -11.77 -7.57
CA ALA A 387 47.77 -12.17 -8.40
C ALA A 387 47.36 -13.07 -9.58
N GLY A 388 46.30 -13.86 -9.46
CA GLY A 388 45.72 -14.68 -10.54
C GLY A 388 44.75 -13.95 -11.46
N GLY A 389 44.55 -12.64 -11.27
CA GLY A 389 43.48 -11.85 -11.89
C GLY A 389 42.25 -11.76 -11.03
N VAL A 390 41.44 -10.72 -11.28
CA VAL A 390 40.17 -10.46 -10.55
C VAL A 390 39.04 -10.32 -11.55
N VAL A 391 37.93 -11.01 -11.31
CA VAL A 391 36.66 -10.82 -12.03
C VAL A 391 35.70 -10.05 -11.12
N LEU A 392 35.45 -8.82 -11.48
CA LEU A 392 34.45 -7.97 -10.82
C LEU A 392 33.10 -8.27 -11.44
N ILE A 393 32.15 -8.68 -10.63
CA ILE A 393 30.76 -8.91 -11.02
C ILE A 393 29.90 -7.89 -10.30
N THR A 394 29.15 -7.11 -11.05
CA THR A 394 28.12 -6.24 -10.49
C THR A 394 26.76 -6.88 -10.77
N THR A 395 25.99 -7.12 -9.72
CA THR A 395 24.64 -7.65 -9.88
C THR A 395 23.65 -6.54 -10.26
N LYS A 396 22.59 -6.94 -10.94
CA LYS A 396 21.49 -6.03 -11.28
C LYS A 396 20.77 -5.59 -10.01
N LYS A 397 20.56 -4.31 -9.88
CA LYS A 397 19.67 -3.73 -8.89
C LYS A 397 18.22 -3.87 -9.35
N MET A 398 17.26 -3.65 -8.43
CA MET A 398 15.84 -3.70 -8.77
C MET A 398 15.46 -2.75 -9.90
N GLU A 399 16.09 -1.56 -9.96
CA GLU A 399 15.90 -0.56 -11.01
C GLU A 399 16.29 -1.07 -12.42
N ASP A 400 17.23 -2.01 -12.52
CA ASP A 400 17.67 -2.62 -13.80
C ASP A 400 16.64 -3.61 -14.37
N TYR A 401 15.68 -4.04 -13.55
CA TYR A 401 14.56 -4.90 -13.94
C TYR A 401 13.28 -4.11 -14.23
N ILE A 402 13.33 -2.77 -14.20
CA ILE A 402 12.16 -1.93 -14.40
C ILE A 402 12.38 -1.05 -15.63
N ALA A 403 11.63 -1.32 -16.69
CA ALA A 403 11.56 -0.45 -17.84
C ALA A 403 10.45 0.59 -17.63
N VAL A 404 10.81 1.87 -17.72
CA VAL A 404 9.85 2.98 -17.68
C VAL A 404 9.54 3.41 -19.09
N GLU A 405 8.28 3.25 -19.52
CA GLU A 405 7.80 3.66 -20.84
C GLU A 405 6.84 4.82 -20.71
N GLU A 406 7.11 5.89 -21.45
CA GLU A 406 6.20 7.02 -21.57
C GLU A 406 5.26 6.76 -22.75
N LYS A 407 3.97 6.60 -22.47
CA LYS A 407 2.90 6.50 -23.46
C LYS A 407 2.26 7.88 -23.67
N ASN A 408 1.50 8.06 -24.73
CA ASN A 408 0.88 9.35 -25.06
C ASN A 408 0.08 9.98 -23.90
N ILE A 409 -0.53 9.18 -23.03
CA ILE A 409 -1.40 9.64 -21.93
C ILE A 409 -1.06 9.01 -20.58
N ALA A 410 -0.01 8.21 -20.47
CA ALA A 410 0.33 7.47 -19.27
C ALA A 410 1.81 7.10 -19.21
N MET A 411 2.30 6.86 -18.01
CA MET A 411 3.58 6.21 -17.76
C MET A 411 3.35 4.77 -17.35
N GLU A 412 4.18 3.87 -17.87
CA GLU A 412 4.17 2.46 -17.52
C GLU A 412 5.53 2.05 -16.95
N TYR A 413 5.47 1.36 -15.82
CA TYR A 413 6.61 0.71 -15.16
C TYR A 413 6.47 -0.80 -15.39
N LYS A 414 7.17 -1.31 -16.40
CA LYS A 414 7.21 -2.76 -16.69
C LYS A 414 8.24 -3.42 -15.83
N ILE A 415 7.83 -4.41 -15.07
CA ILE A 415 8.70 -5.13 -14.13
C ILE A 415 9.02 -6.49 -14.75
N ASP A 416 10.28 -6.69 -15.13
CA ASP A 416 10.73 -7.92 -15.81
C ASP A 416 10.81 -9.13 -14.88
N LEU A 417 10.85 -8.90 -13.57
CA LEU A 417 10.76 -9.98 -12.58
C LEU A 417 9.32 -10.37 -12.33
N PRO A 418 8.97 -11.66 -12.44
CA PRO A 418 7.61 -12.09 -12.13
C PRO A 418 7.36 -12.05 -10.62
N TYR A 419 6.19 -11.58 -10.23
CA TYR A 419 5.77 -11.40 -8.85
C TYR A 419 4.67 -12.38 -8.44
N THR A 420 4.68 -12.71 -7.15
CA THR A 420 3.57 -13.42 -6.50
C THR A 420 2.87 -12.45 -5.55
N ILE A 421 1.61 -12.08 -5.88
CA ILE A 421 0.78 -11.19 -5.06
C ILE A 421 -0.49 -11.94 -4.65
N PRO A 422 -0.64 -12.28 -3.35
CA PRO A 422 -1.83 -12.97 -2.86
C PRO A 422 -3.10 -12.13 -3.01
N GLY A 423 -4.23 -12.79 -3.34
CA GLY A 423 -5.56 -12.17 -3.47
C GLY A 423 -6.19 -11.80 -2.12
N ASN A 424 -5.45 -11.15 -1.24
CA ASN A 424 -5.82 -10.92 0.16
C ASN A 424 -5.99 -9.44 0.54
N GLY A 425 -5.89 -8.54 -0.41
CA GLY A 425 -6.00 -7.09 -0.20
C GLY A 425 -4.83 -6.46 0.55
N LYS A 426 -3.82 -7.23 0.98
CA LYS A 426 -2.65 -6.68 1.66
C LYS A 426 -1.73 -5.97 0.66
N GLU A 427 -1.16 -4.85 1.10
CA GLU A 427 -0.20 -4.09 0.31
C GLU A 427 1.12 -4.86 0.18
N GLN A 428 1.62 -4.98 -1.05
CA GLN A 428 2.96 -5.45 -1.38
C GLN A 428 3.78 -4.25 -1.84
N ILE A 429 4.99 -4.12 -1.30
CA ILE A 429 5.90 -3.02 -1.64
C ILE A 429 6.82 -3.50 -2.76
N ILE A 430 6.91 -2.72 -3.83
CA ILE A 430 7.81 -2.94 -4.96
C ILE A 430 8.66 -1.68 -5.11
N ASP A 431 9.98 -1.82 -5.07
CA ASP A 431 10.92 -0.73 -5.34
C ASP A 431 10.86 -0.39 -6.83
N LEU A 432 10.82 0.90 -7.18
CA LEU A 432 10.71 1.36 -8.57
C LEU A 432 12.01 1.96 -9.09
N LYS A 433 12.35 3.16 -8.63
CA LYS A 433 13.48 3.94 -9.13
C LYS A 433 14.04 4.83 -8.05
N ASP A 434 15.36 4.95 -8.02
CA ASP A 434 16.06 5.86 -7.12
C ASP A 434 16.38 7.18 -7.85
N TYR A 435 16.20 8.29 -7.16
CA TYR A 435 16.50 9.62 -7.63
C TYR A 435 17.50 10.31 -6.71
N SER A 436 18.38 11.12 -7.28
CA SER A 436 19.29 11.99 -6.53
C SER A 436 18.92 13.44 -6.84
N LEU A 437 18.54 14.18 -5.81
CA LEU A 437 18.03 15.54 -5.91
C LEU A 437 18.96 16.49 -5.18
N SER A 438 19.28 17.65 -5.77
CA SER A 438 20.09 18.68 -5.14
C SER A 438 19.23 19.90 -4.84
N PRO A 439 18.63 19.98 -3.63
CA PRO A 439 17.75 21.08 -3.26
C PRO A 439 18.53 22.31 -2.80
N GLU A 440 17.88 23.46 -2.84
CA GLU A 440 18.25 24.62 -2.07
C GLU A 440 17.57 24.56 -0.70
N TYR A 441 18.36 24.67 0.37
CA TYR A 441 17.82 24.64 1.74
C TYR A 441 17.61 26.06 2.26
N LYS A 442 16.47 26.25 2.94
CA LYS A 442 16.15 27.48 3.68
C LYS A 442 15.33 27.14 4.92
N PHE A 443 15.35 28.03 5.89
CA PHE A 443 14.40 27.99 6.99
C PHE A 443 13.16 28.81 6.65
N TYR A 444 12.03 28.37 7.14
CA TYR A 444 10.74 29.00 6.95
C TYR A 444 10.02 29.14 8.28
N ALA A 445 9.42 30.29 8.54
CA ALA A 445 8.54 30.48 9.69
C ALA A 445 7.32 31.35 9.32
N ALA A 446 6.18 30.99 9.91
CA ALA A 446 4.94 31.77 9.88
C ALA A 446 4.39 31.87 11.31
N PRO A 447 4.98 32.73 12.16
CA PRO A 447 4.77 32.68 13.62
C PRO A 447 3.36 33.05 14.08
N LYS A 448 2.52 33.57 13.19
CA LYS A 448 1.09 33.71 13.43
C LYS A 448 0.38 32.35 13.49
N LEU A 449 0.86 31.33 12.77
CA LEU A 449 0.30 29.99 12.68
C LEU A 449 1.03 29.00 13.59
N ASP A 450 2.37 28.99 13.52
CA ASP A 450 3.26 28.14 14.29
C ASP A 450 4.57 28.87 14.56
N GLN A 451 5.03 28.90 15.81
CA GLN A 451 6.26 29.61 16.22
C GLN A 451 7.54 28.82 15.93
N ASN A 452 7.44 27.60 15.37
CA ASN A 452 8.61 26.84 14.99
C ASN A 452 9.22 27.36 13.68
N ALA A 453 10.54 27.24 13.57
CA ALA A 453 11.26 27.40 12.31
C ALA A 453 11.41 26.02 11.65
N PHE A 454 10.95 25.90 10.42
CA PHE A 454 10.97 24.66 9.63
C PHE A 454 12.10 24.70 8.62
N LEU A 455 12.88 23.62 8.54
CA LEU A 455 13.82 23.41 7.45
C LEU A 455 13.06 22.97 6.20
N VAL A 456 13.21 23.69 5.12
CA VAL A 456 12.55 23.43 3.84
C VAL A 456 13.62 23.20 2.77
N ALA A 457 13.40 22.17 1.97
CA ALA A 457 14.19 21.86 0.78
C ALA A 457 13.38 22.24 -0.47
N ASP A 458 13.91 23.13 -1.28
CA ASP A 458 13.33 23.58 -2.54
C ASP A 458 14.00 22.84 -3.70
N PHE A 459 13.25 22.01 -4.41
CA PHE A 459 13.72 21.25 -5.56
C PHE A 459 13.31 21.96 -6.85
N LYS A 460 14.30 22.31 -7.67
CA LYS A 460 14.13 22.82 -9.03
C LYS A 460 14.22 21.68 -10.04
N ASP A 461 13.66 21.87 -11.22
CA ASP A 461 13.73 20.90 -12.34
C ASP A 461 13.25 19.47 -11.99
N TRP A 462 12.40 19.35 -10.99
CA TRP A 462 11.84 18.06 -10.53
C TRP A 462 10.95 17.41 -11.61
N GLU A 463 10.38 18.20 -12.52
CA GLU A 463 9.54 17.76 -13.63
C GLU A 463 10.30 16.81 -14.57
N LYS A 464 11.61 17.03 -14.74
CA LYS A 464 12.49 16.20 -15.60
C LYS A 464 12.67 14.78 -15.06
N LEU A 465 12.30 14.53 -13.81
CA LEU A 465 12.49 13.26 -13.16
C LEU A 465 11.28 12.33 -13.31
N ASN A 466 10.17 12.82 -13.85
CA ASN A 466 8.92 12.08 -13.99
C ASN A 466 8.46 11.45 -12.66
N ILE A 467 8.62 12.21 -11.56
CA ILE A 467 8.16 11.81 -10.22
C ILE A 467 6.63 11.90 -10.19
N LEU A 468 5.98 10.89 -9.65
CA LEU A 468 4.53 10.87 -9.47
C LEU A 468 4.13 11.49 -8.13
N SER A 469 2.93 12.06 -8.05
CA SER A 469 2.40 12.54 -6.77
C SER A 469 2.20 11.38 -5.80
N GLY A 470 2.70 11.53 -4.55
CA GLY A 470 2.64 10.46 -3.56
C GLY A 470 3.16 10.87 -2.19
N LEU A 471 2.91 10.04 -1.18
CA LEU A 471 3.47 10.23 0.16
C LEU A 471 4.97 9.92 0.17
N ALA A 472 5.74 10.74 0.88
CA ALA A 472 7.16 10.53 1.12
C ALA A 472 7.45 10.46 2.62
N ASN A 473 8.08 9.38 3.07
CA ASN A 473 8.66 9.28 4.39
C ASN A 473 9.97 10.07 4.41
N ILE A 474 10.19 10.89 5.42
CA ILE A 474 11.39 11.70 5.53
C ILE A 474 12.27 11.15 6.64
N THR A 475 13.52 10.85 6.30
CA THR A 475 14.60 10.55 7.24
C THR A 475 15.65 11.64 7.12
N TYR A 476 15.94 12.33 8.22
CA TYR A 476 16.97 13.36 8.31
C TYR A 476 18.05 12.91 9.30
N ASP A 477 19.30 12.91 8.88
CA ASP A 477 20.45 12.47 9.70
C ASP A 477 20.20 11.13 10.40
N GLY A 478 19.70 10.15 9.64
CA GLY A 478 19.39 8.79 10.13
C GLY A 478 18.12 8.67 10.99
N THR A 479 17.44 9.79 11.30
CA THR A 479 16.23 9.79 12.13
C THR A 479 14.98 10.01 11.30
N TYR A 480 13.94 9.22 11.51
CA TYR A 480 12.63 9.45 10.91
C TYR A 480 12.00 10.72 11.51
N VAL A 481 11.65 11.68 10.64
CA VAL A 481 11.11 12.98 11.07
C VAL A 481 9.64 13.20 10.68
N GLY A 482 9.07 12.35 9.83
CA GLY A 482 7.67 12.46 9.46
C GLY A 482 7.40 12.09 8.01
N GLN A 483 6.22 12.48 7.55
CA GLN A 483 5.76 12.28 6.18
C GLN A 483 5.38 13.61 5.54
N THR A 484 5.58 13.71 4.22
CA THR A 484 5.09 14.81 3.38
C THR A 484 4.42 14.24 2.14
N TYR A 485 3.61 15.04 1.48
CA TYR A 485 3.02 14.69 0.20
C TYR A 485 3.74 15.42 -0.93
N LEU A 486 4.38 14.66 -1.82
CA LEU A 486 4.96 15.21 -3.05
C LEU A 486 3.82 15.46 -4.03
N ASN A 487 3.55 16.73 -4.31
CA ASN A 487 2.51 17.12 -5.25
C ASN A 487 3.13 17.55 -6.58
N THR A 488 3.01 16.72 -7.59
CA THR A 488 3.54 16.98 -8.93
C THR A 488 2.52 17.65 -9.87
N SER A 489 1.29 17.89 -9.41
CA SER A 489 0.27 18.64 -10.16
C SER A 489 0.38 20.15 -9.99
N GLN A 490 1.44 20.64 -9.32
CA GLN A 490 1.66 22.07 -9.15
C GLN A 490 2.20 22.69 -10.43
N THR A 491 1.75 23.91 -10.72
CA THR A 491 2.25 24.71 -11.86
C THR A 491 3.55 25.49 -11.54
N ASN A 492 4.07 25.33 -10.31
CA ASN A 492 5.28 26.02 -9.86
C ASN A 492 6.52 25.19 -10.25
N ASN A 493 7.53 25.85 -10.79
CA ASN A 493 8.80 25.21 -11.17
C ASN A 493 9.65 24.78 -9.96
N VAL A 494 9.20 25.06 -8.72
CA VAL A 494 9.89 24.69 -7.48
C VAL A 494 8.94 23.87 -6.61
N MET A 495 9.37 22.67 -6.27
CA MET A 495 8.68 21.81 -5.31
C MET A 495 9.34 21.99 -3.94
N SER A 496 8.60 22.56 -2.98
CA SER A 496 9.06 22.78 -1.61
C SER A 496 8.63 21.64 -0.69
N VAL A 497 9.59 21.05 0.02
CA VAL A 497 9.36 19.94 0.96
C VAL A 497 9.85 20.33 2.34
N THR A 498 8.98 20.25 3.34
CA THR A 498 9.33 20.48 4.74
C THR A 498 9.99 19.23 5.33
N LEU A 499 11.22 19.40 5.83
CA LEU A 499 12.03 18.32 6.39
C LEU A 499 11.89 18.15 7.92
N GLY A 500 11.30 19.15 8.59
CA GLY A 500 11.12 19.16 10.05
C GLY A 500 11.40 20.52 10.66
N SER A 501 11.26 20.65 11.98
CA SER A 501 11.54 21.89 12.72
C SER A 501 12.89 21.81 13.44
N ASP A 502 13.65 22.91 13.44
CA ASP A 502 14.92 23.03 14.15
C ASP A 502 14.78 23.97 15.36
N LYS A 503 14.91 23.43 16.55
CA LYS A 503 14.81 24.18 17.82
C LYS A 503 15.97 25.14 18.07
N ARG A 504 17.07 25.03 17.30
CA ARG A 504 18.20 25.96 17.38
C ARG A 504 17.89 27.29 16.72
N ILE A 505 16.79 27.38 15.95
CA ILE A 505 16.30 28.67 15.45
C ILE A 505 15.05 29.02 16.27
N SER A 506 15.14 30.13 16.99
CA SER A 506 14.06 30.62 17.84
C SER A 506 13.28 31.70 17.13
N VAL A 507 11.97 31.57 17.08
CA VAL A 507 11.06 32.57 16.52
C VAL A 507 10.07 32.98 17.59
N LYS A 508 9.95 34.29 17.85
CA LYS A 508 9.03 34.85 18.84
C LYS A 508 8.18 35.93 18.21
N ARG A 509 6.88 35.88 18.41
CA ARG A 509 5.90 36.87 17.95
C ARG A 509 5.23 37.52 19.15
N GLU A 510 5.30 38.84 19.23
CA GLU A 510 4.77 39.63 20.34
C GLU A 510 3.90 40.76 19.83
N LYS A 511 2.73 40.96 20.44
CA LYS A 511 1.90 42.14 20.17
C LYS A 511 2.49 43.35 20.84
N LEU A 512 2.68 44.45 20.10
CA LEU A 512 3.15 45.72 20.62
C LEU A 512 1.97 46.53 21.14
N THR A 513 1.76 46.55 22.46
CA THR A 513 0.65 47.24 23.13
C THR A 513 0.66 48.74 22.90
N ASP A 514 1.86 49.36 22.96
CA ASP A 514 2.03 50.79 22.80
C ASP A 514 1.70 51.32 21.39
N PHE A 515 1.73 50.44 20.40
CA PHE A 515 1.38 50.71 19.02
C PHE A 515 0.02 50.14 18.58
N SER A 516 -0.68 49.45 19.50
CA SER A 516 -2.00 48.88 19.24
C SER A 516 -3.09 49.74 19.89
N GLN A 517 -3.93 50.39 19.06
CA GLN A 517 -4.89 51.37 19.52
C GLN A 517 -6.27 51.11 18.91
N VAL A 518 -7.32 51.47 19.69
CA VAL A 518 -8.70 51.54 19.20
C VAL A 518 -9.13 52.99 19.26
N LYS A 519 -9.50 53.58 18.13
CA LYS A 519 -10.01 54.94 18.03
C LYS A 519 -11.40 54.93 17.42
N ILE A 520 -12.27 55.73 17.99
CA ILE A 520 -13.60 55.99 17.41
C ILE A 520 -13.47 57.27 16.55
N LEU A 521 -13.84 57.15 15.29
CA LEU A 521 -13.74 58.24 14.29
C LEU A 521 -15.15 58.48 13.71
N GLY A 522 -15.95 59.31 14.36
CA GLY A 522 -17.33 59.55 13.96
C GLY A 522 -18.20 58.28 14.05
N SER A 523 -18.70 57.78 12.89
CA SER A 523 -19.48 56.55 12.76
C SER A 523 -18.62 55.27 12.73
N ASP A 524 -17.31 55.40 12.66
CA ASP A 524 -16.39 54.27 12.45
C ASP A 524 -15.49 54.02 13.66
N THR A 525 -15.09 52.78 13.79
CA THR A 525 -14.01 52.35 14.70
C THR A 525 -12.78 52.00 13.90
N LYS A 526 -11.62 52.55 14.23
CA LYS A 526 -10.33 52.20 13.67
C LYS A 526 -9.50 51.47 14.71
N VAL A 527 -9.16 50.21 14.43
CA VAL A 527 -8.25 49.39 15.24
C VAL A 527 -6.91 49.33 14.54
N THR A 528 -5.85 49.74 15.23
CA THR A 528 -4.47 49.56 14.77
C THR A 528 -3.79 48.45 15.56
N LEU A 529 -3.14 47.53 14.88
CA LEU A 529 -2.44 46.40 15.48
C LEU A 529 -1.01 46.39 14.95
N ALA A 530 -0.06 46.17 15.88
CA ALA A 530 1.34 45.99 15.54
C ALA A 530 1.92 44.78 16.27
N TYR A 531 2.76 44.04 15.56
CA TYR A 531 3.46 42.88 16.10
C TYR A 531 4.95 42.96 15.80
N LYS A 532 5.76 42.58 16.77
CA LYS A 532 7.19 42.37 16.64
C LYS A 532 7.48 40.90 16.50
N ILE A 533 8.29 40.52 15.54
CA ILE A 533 8.77 39.17 15.31
C ILE A 533 10.28 39.19 15.51
N THR A 534 10.80 38.39 16.42
CA THR A 534 12.22 38.21 16.65
C THR A 534 12.64 36.83 16.17
N VAL A 535 13.60 36.78 15.26
CA VAL A 535 14.17 35.51 14.75
C VAL A 535 15.62 35.46 15.18
N LYS A 536 16.03 34.39 15.87
CA LYS A 536 17.41 34.20 16.36
C LYS A 536 17.96 32.84 15.89
N ASN A 537 19.14 32.90 15.27
CA ASN A 537 19.89 31.72 14.87
C ASN A 537 20.92 31.37 15.96
N ASN A 538 20.66 30.27 16.67
CA ASN A 538 21.58 29.73 17.69
C ASN A 538 22.51 28.64 17.10
N GLN A 539 22.55 28.47 15.77
CA GLN A 539 23.50 27.58 15.09
C GLN A 539 24.85 28.26 14.90
N ASN A 540 25.87 27.48 14.58
CA ASN A 540 27.25 27.95 14.30
C ASN A 540 27.49 28.31 12.83
N LYS A 541 26.42 28.31 11.98
CA LYS A 541 26.48 28.61 10.54
C LYS A 541 25.38 29.58 10.15
N SER A 542 25.63 30.37 9.08
CA SER A 542 24.61 31.20 8.45
C SER A 542 23.56 30.34 7.75
N VAL A 543 22.31 30.81 7.75
CA VAL A 543 21.18 30.14 7.12
C VAL A 543 20.38 31.14 6.28
N LYS A 544 19.82 30.68 5.16
CA LYS A 544 18.79 31.40 4.42
C LYS A 544 17.46 31.26 5.15
N PHE A 545 16.73 32.36 5.26
CA PHE A 545 15.48 32.40 6.03
C PHE A 545 14.36 33.09 5.25
N THR A 546 13.18 32.49 5.24
CA THR A 546 11.93 33.09 4.75
C THR A 546 10.99 33.25 5.92
N LEU A 547 10.68 34.47 6.31
CA LEU A 547 9.69 34.81 7.32
C LEU A 547 8.41 35.29 6.63
N LYS A 548 7.26 34.73 7.00
CA LYS A 548 5.96 35.19 6.52
C LYS A 548 5.07 35.63 7.67
N GLU A 549 4.34 36.72 7.44
CA GLU A 549 3.30 37.25 8.31
C GLU A 549 2.07 37.64 7.51
N GLN A 550 0.94 37.78 8.18
CA GLN A 550 -0.31 38.03 7.52
C GLN A 550 -1.10 39.14 8.23
N TYR A 551 -1.60 40.11 7.45
CA TYR A 551 -2.64 41.04 7.83
C TYR A 551 -3.99 40.62 7.19
N PRO A 552 -5.14 40.99 7.79
CA PRO A 552 -6.45 40.60 7.24
C PRO A 552 -6.73 41.35 5.92
N ILE A 553 -7.59 40.76 5.11
CA ILE A 553 -8.22 41.39 3.95
C ILE A 553 -9.74 41.33 4.14
N SER A 554 -10.49 42.16 3.42
CA SER A 554 -11.94 42.14 3.47
C SER A 554 -12.57 42.31 2.09
N SER A 555 -13.59 41.51 1.80
CA SER A 555 -14.48 41.67 0.64
C SER A 555 -15.62 42.69 0.90
N GLN A 556 -15.84 43.07 2.18
CA GLN A 556 -16.88 44.02 2.58
C GLN A 556 -16.40 45.45 2.34
N LYS A 557 -17.13 46.24 1.56
CA LYS A 557 -16.79 47.64 1.26
C LYS A 557 -16.69 48.54 2.50
N GLU A 558 -17.42 48.18 3.56
CA GLU A 558 -17.47 48.92 4.83
C GLU A 558 -16.24 48.67 5.72
N ILE A 559 -15.48 47.58 5.47
CA ILE A 559 -14.28 47.24 6.22
C ILE A 559 -13.08 47.59 5.37
N LYS A 560 -12.33 48.59 5.82
CA LYS A 560 -11.10 49.05 5.15
C LYS A 560 -9.90 48.53 5.94
N VAL A 561 -9.06 47.75 5.27
CA VAL A 561 -7.79 47.25 5.84
C VAL A 561 -6.64 47.98 5.12
N GLU A 562 -5.64 48.39 5.89
CA GLU A 562 -4.47 49.12 5.39
C GLU A 562 -3.21 48.58 6.08
N LEU A 563 -2.24 48.12 5.31
CA LEU A 563 -0.89 47.84 5.81
C LEU A 563 -0.20 49.19 6.06
N LEU A 564 0.36 49.38 7.25
CA LEU A 564 1.03 50.61 7.62
C LEU A 564 2.53 50.53 7.23
N ASP A 565 2.88 50.92 6.02
CA ASP A 565 4.20 50.74 5.45
C ASP A 565 5.32 51.42 6.28
N LYS A 566 5.06 52.59 6.87
CA LYS A 566 6.00 53.32 7.71
C LYS A 566 6.31 52.61 9.04
N GLU A 567 5.39 51.77 9.48
CA GLU A 567 5.41 51.05 10.75
C GLU A 567 5.77 49.56 10.54
N THR A 568 5.80 49.10 9.29
CA THR A 568 6.13 47.72 8.91
C THR A 568 7.54 47.67 8.37
N THR A 569 8.35 46.72 8.84
CA THR A 569 9.66 46.44 8.24
C THR A 569 9.47 46.17 6.76
N LYS A 570 10.18 46.86 5.89
CA LYS A 570 10.01 46.74 4.43
C LYS A 570 10.08 45.27 4.02
N PRO A 571 9.01 44.67 3.49
CA PRO A 571 9.01 43.27 3.06
C PRO A 571 9.78 43.13 1.74
N THR A 572 10.30 41.91 1.51
CA THR A 572 10.85 41.51 0.20
C THR A 572 9.73 41.41 -0.82
N TYR A 573 8.56 40.90 -0.35
CA TYR A 573 7.38 40.76 -1.19
C TYR A 573 6.10 40.91 -0.36
N ASN A 574 5.09 41.60 -0.91
CA ASN A 574 3.74 41.73 -0.33
C ASN A 574 2.71 41.15 -1.31
N LYS A 575 2.04 40.07 -0.92
CA LYS A 575 0.96 39.48 -1.68
C LYS A 575 -0.39 40.01 -1.15
N GLU A 576 -0.84 41.16 -1.72
CA GLU A 576 -1.97 41.93 -1.24
C GLU A 576 -3.30 41.19 -1.34
N ASP A 577 -3.47 40.35 -2.37
CA ASP A 577 -4.67 39.55 -2.61
C ASP A 577 -5.00 38.56 -1.47
N ILE A 578 -4.02 38.16 -0.67
CA ILE A 578 -4.18 37.30 0.51
C ILE A 578 -3.64 37.93 1.81
N GLY A 579 -3.16 39.17 1.75
CA GLY A 579 -2.64 39.90 2.90
C GLY A 579 -1.36 39.31 3.51
N VAL A 580 -0.48 38.69 2.71
CA VAL A 580 0.74 38.04 3.20
C VAL A 580 1.97 38.84 2.83
N VAL A 581 2.76 39.24 3.83
CA VAL A 581 4.08 39.84 3.68
C VAL A 581 5.17 38.78 3.89
N THR A 582 6.25 38.89 3.11
CA THR A 582 7.39 37.95 3.14
C THR A 582 8.68 38.73 3.27
N TRP A 583 9.58 38.27 4.14
CA TRP A 583 10.96 38.71 4.25
C TRP A 583 11.87 37.51 3.97
N ASP A 584 12.70 37.64 2.93
CA ASP A 584 13.78 36.72 2.61
C ASP A 584 15.13 37.37 2.98
N PHE A 585 15.92 36.67 3.80
CA PHE A 585 17.17 37.18 4.31
C PHE A 585 18.13 36.08 4.72
N ASP A 586 19.40 36.40 4.78
CA ASP A 586 20.41 35.56 5.40
C ASP A 586 20.52 35.92 6.88
N LEU A 587 20.60 34.92 7.75
CA LEU A 587 20.72 35.04 9.20
C LEU A 587 22.02 34.39 9.63
N ALA A 588 23.00 35.23 10.03
CA ALA A 588 24.32 34.75 10.41
C ALA A 588 24.32 33.90 11.67
N ALA A 589 25.41 33.19 11.92
CA ALA A 589 25.58 32.40 13.16
C ALA A 589 25.46 33.30 14.39
N GLY A 590 24.60 32.96 15.33
CA GLY A 590 24.35 33.71 16.57
C GLY A 590 23.54 35.01 16.39
N GLU A 591 23.18 35.39 15.14
CA GLU A 591 22.46 36.63 14.86
C GLU A 591 21.02 36.59 15.35
N SER A 592 20.53 37.72 15.84
CA SER A 592 19.13 37.99 16.12
C SER A 592 18.64 39.16 15.28
N ARG A 593 17.51 38.96 14.58
CA ARG A 593 16.91 39.98 13.72
C ARG A 593 15.46 40.22 14.09
N GLU A 594 15.06 41.49 14.11
CA GLU A 594 13.70 41.89 14.44
C GLU A 594 12.97 42.41 13.21
N PHE A 595 11.71 42.01 13.10
CA PHE A 595 10.76 42.43 12.08
C PHE A 595 9.52 43.00 12.75
N ARG A 596 8.86 43.93 12.07
CA ARG A 596 7.62 44.50 12.56
C ARG A 596 6.58 44.45 11.43
N ILE A 597 5.36 44.07 11.75
CA ILE A 597 4.18 44.23 10.90
C ILE A 597 3.16 45.09 11.65
N ALA A 598 2.62 46.11 10.99
CA ALA A 598 1.57 46.93 11.52
C ALA A 598 0.50 47.18 10.48
N TYR A 599 -0.76 47.06 10.88
CA TYR A 599 -1.92 47.32 10.01
C TYR A 599 -3.06 47.94 10.77
N SER A 600 -3.95 48.64 10.04
CA SER A 600 -5.15 49.23 10.59
C SER A 600 -6.38 48.61 9.94
N VAL A 601 -7.45 48.46 10.73
CA VAL A 601 -8.76 48.01 10.27
C VAL A 601 -9.79 49.02 10.69
N LYS A 602 -10.49 49.60 9.73
CA LYS A 602 -11.56 50.59 9.93
C LYS A 602 -12.91 49.97 9.56
N TYR A 603 -13.91 50.06 10.44
CA TYR A 603 -15.22 49.48 10.26
C TYR A 603 -16.29 50.26 11.03
N PRO A 604 -17.60 50.15 10.70
CA PRO A 604 -18.69 50.83 11.41
C PRO A 604 -18.74 50.46 12.90
N LYS A 605 -18.90 51.43 13.79
CA LYS A 605 -18.85 51.26 15.24
C LYS A 605 -19.95 50.36 15.84
N ASP A 606 -21.07 50.25 15.13
CA ASP A 606 -22.21 49.40 15.49
C ASP A 606 -22.00 47.91 15.14
N LYS A 607 -20.95 47.60 14.37
CA LYS A 607 -20.61 46.25 13.94
C LYS A 607 -19.44 45.70 14.71
N LYS A 608 -19.43 44.37 14.91
CA LYS A 608 -18.31 43.65 15.53
C LYS A 608 -17.56 42.88 14.46
N ILE A 609 -16.24 42.91 14.49
CA ILE A 609 -15.38 42.13 13.63
C ILE A 609 -14.51 41.19 14.46
N ASN A 610 -14.11 40.05 13.88
CA ASN A 610 -13.17 39.11 14.51
C ASN A 610 -11.76 39.39 13.97
N LEU A 611 -10.86 39.87 14.83
CA LEU A 611 -9.46 40.16 14.54
C LEU A 611 -8.51 39.14 15.20
N ARG A 612 -8.93 37.88 15.30
CA ARG A 612 -8.10 36.81 15.89
C ARG A 612 -6.96 36.38 14.98
#